data_64bdebfc3c09e493019565db43c101f8
#
_entry.id   64bdebfc3c09e493019565db43c101f8
#
_cell.length_a   1.000
_cell.length_b   1.000
_cell.length_c   1.000
_cell.angle_alpha   90.00
_cell.angle_beta   90.00
_cell.angle_gamma   90.00
#
_symmetry.space_group_name_H-M   'P 1'
#
loop_
_entity.id
_entity.type
_entity.pdbx_description
1 polymer ?
#
loop_
_entity_poly.entity_id
_entity_poly.type
_entity_poly.pdbx_seq_one_letter_code
_entity_poly.pdbx_strand_id
1 'polypeptide(L)'
;MNRKGFIGGSDCVQIMQGNWLQLWQIKTGLIESEDLSNNLAVQLGVHTENFNLQWFEKQLNVSLTNHQSEFETHLGQVPCKGTVDAMYDGNIVEAKHTNAFSNMGKVIEYYMPQIQFYMQLADADGGYFSVIFGNSDWDCVHVSKDKEYFNSMWAVVSDFWGYVLRNEEPIGVDTPSPSIDKIPLDEMVARDATYDNEFIDSAVTYINKESDHKQFETAKKNLKSMIAENEREVYCDQLSVKRDKRGSLRITKRNLK
;
A
#
# COMPACT_ATOMS: atom_id res chain seq x y z
N MET A 1 11.11 -19.02 8.22
CA MET A 1 11.06 -19.80 6.96
C MET A 1 12.39 -19.66 6.23
N ASN A 2 13.01 -20.76 5.81
CA ASN A 2 14.27 -20.65 5.07
C ASN A 2 13.97 -20.14 3.64
N ARG A 3 14.37 -18.91 3.33
CA ARG A 3 14.11 -18.26 2.01
C ARG A 3 15.29 -18.42 1.02
N LYS A 4 16.27 -19.23 1.39
CA LYS A 4 17.44 -19.54 0.56
C LYS A 4 17.04 -20.50 -0.56
N GLY A 5 17.62 -20.35 -1.72
CA GLY A 5 17.51 -21.32 -2.80
C GLY A 5 16.30 -21.21 -3.73
N PHE A 6 15.45 -20.20 -3.59
CA PHE A 6 14.34 -19.93 -4.51
C PHE A 6 13.95 -18.45 -4.54
N ILE A 7 13.22 -18.04 -5.56
CA ILE A 7 12.58 -16.73 -5.68
C ILE A 7 11.11 -16.86 -5.31
N GLY A 8 10.62 -15.94 -4.46
CA GLY A 8 9.22 -15.78 -4.10
C GLY A 8 8.64 -14.45 -4.57
N GLY A 9 7.32 -14.27 -4.43
CA GLY A 9 6.64 -13.05 -4.90
C GLY A 9 7.16 -11.77 -4.25
N SER A 10 7.42 -11.78 -2.94
CA SER A 10 8.02 -10.63 -2.25
C SER A 10 9.48 -10.36 -2.66
N ASP A 11 10.20 -11.38 -3.13
CA ASP A 11 11.55 -11.18 -3.67
C ASP A 11 11.49 -10.44 -4.99
N CYS A 12 10.49 -10.73 -5.84
CA CYS A 12 10.28 -9.99 -7.09
C CYS A 12 10.04 -8.49 -6.81
N VAL A 13 9.27 -8.16 -5.78
CA VAL A 13 9.09 -6.76 -5.35
C VAL A 13 10.43 -6.14 -4.95
N GLN A 14 11.21 -6.80 -4.12
CA GLN A 14 12.51 -6.27 -3.66
C GLN A 14 13.50 -6.09 -4.82
N ILE A 15 13.55 -7.04 -5.76
CA ILE A 15 14.42 -6.96 -6.94
C ILE A 15 14.04 -5.76 -7.80
N MET A 16 12.75 -5.58 -8.08
CA MET A 16 12.26 -4.46 -8.89
C MET A 16 12.43 -3.10 -8.21
N GLN A 17 12.57 -3.08 -6.87
CA GLN A 17 12.92 -1.88 -6.11
C GLN A 17 14.42 -1.65 -5.95
N GLY A 18 15.27 -2.51 -6.52
CA GLY A 18 16.72 -2.38 -6.46
C GLY A 18 17.35 -2.81 -5.14
N ASN A 19 16.64 -3.49 -4.26
CA ASN A 19 17.17 -4.00 -3.00
C ASN A 19 18.04 -5.26 -3.19
N TRP A 20 18.92 -5.25 -4.20
CA TRP A 20 19.64 -6.43 -4.65
C TRP A 20 20.68 -6.92 -3.65
N LEU A 21 21.48 -6.01 -3.09
CA LEU A 21 22.58 -6.40 -2.19
C LEU A 21 22.06 -7.16 -0.96
N GLN A 22 21.08 -6.58 -0.27
CA GLN A 22 20.53 -7.20 0.93
C GLN A 22 19.85 -8.54 0.61
N LEU A 23 19.06 -8.59 -0.48
CA LEU A 23 18.40 -9.82 -0.88
C LEU A 23 19.41 -10.89 -1.30
N TRP A 24 20.47 -10.54 -2.03
CA TRP A 24 21.54 -11.44 -2.41
C TRP A 24 22.24 -12.02 -1.17
N GLN A 25 22.57 -11.21 -0.18
CA GLN A 25 23.15 -11.68 1.09
C GLN A 25 22.24 -12.69 1.81
N ILE A 26 20.92 -12.48 1.77
CA ILE A 26 19.94 -13.43 2.31
C ILE A 26 19.95 -14.74 1.49
N LYS A 27 19.88 -14.63 0.15
CA LYS A 27 19.80 -15.81 -0.75
C LYS A 27 21.06 -16.65 -0.71
N THR A 28 22.24 -16.05 -0.58
CA THR A 28 23.52 -16.73 -0.42
C THR A 28 23.79 -17.19 1.01
N GLY A 29 22.99 -16.72 1.98
CA GLY A 29 23.09 -17.13 3.38
C GLY A 29 24.16 -16.41 4.17
N LEU A 30 24.67 -15.29 3.66
CA LEU A 30 25.61 -14.41 4.38
C LEU A 30 24.95 -13.71 5.56
N ILE A 31 23.68 -13.39 5.43
CA ILE A 31 22.86 -12.85 6.53
C ILE A 31 21.55 -13.63 6.65
N GLU A 32 20.94 -13.60 7.82
CA GLU A 32 19.58 -14.09 7.99
C GLU A 32 18.56 -13.02 7.62
N SER A 33 17.36 -13.46 7.19
CA SER A 33 16.25 -12.52 6.98
C SER A 33 15.87 -11.86 8.30
N GLU A 34 15.50 -10.59 8.24
CA GLU A 34 15.03 -9.83 9.40
C GLU A 34 13.86 -10.53 10.10
N ASP A 35 13.91 -10.57 11.43
CA ASP A 35 12.78 -11.01 12.25
C ASP A 35 11.75 -9.90 12.36
N LEU A 36 10.64 -10.07 11.65
CA LEU A 36 9.52 -9.12 11.60
C LEU A 36 8.43 -9.43 12.64
N SER A 37 8.67 -10.34 13.59
CA SER A 37 7.70 -10.73 14.62
C SER A 37 7.28 -9.55 15.52
N ASN A 38 8.15 -8.57 15.70
CA ASN A 38 7.89 -7.35 16.47
C ASN A 38 7.47 -6.14 15.59
N ASN A 39 7.30 -6.30 14.28
CA ASN A 39 6.82 -5.25 13.40
C ASN A 39 5.30 -5.27 13.36
N LEU A 40 4.65 -4.29 14.02
CA LEU A 40 3.19 -4.23 14.13
C LEU A 40 2.48 -4.20 12.78
N ALA A 41 3.01 -3.49 11.79
CA ALA A 41 2.39 -3.40 10.46
C ALA A 41 2.38 -4.77 9.76
N VAL A 42 3.48 -5.52 9.86
CA VAL A 42 3.57 -6.88 9.31
C VAL A 42 2.64 -7.82 10.06
N GLN A 43 2.62 -7.76 11.40
CA GLN A 43 1.74 -8.61 12.22
C GLN A 43 0.26 -8.30 11.95
N LEU A 44 -0.12 -7.03 11.78
CA LEU A 44 -1.48 -6.67 11.38
C LEU A 44 -1.82 -7.25 10.00
N GLY A 45 -0.91 -7.20 9.03
CA GLY A 45 -1.09 -7.84 7.73
C GLY A 45 -1.43 -9.33 7.88
N VAL A 46 -0.58 -10.07 8.60
CA VAL A 46 -0.76 -11.50 8.84
C VAL A 46 -2.09 -11.82 9.54
N HIS A 47 -2.42 -11.08 10.62
CA HIS A 47 -3.63 -11.37 11.39
C HIS A 47 -4.92 -10.93 10.70
N THR A 48 -4.88 -9.95 9.84
CA THR A 48 -6.06 -9.46 9.12
C THR A 48 -6.27 -10.14 7.76
N GLU A 49 -5.34 -10.93 7.26
CA GLU A 49 -5.41 -11.61 5.97
C GLU A 49 -6.69 -12.46 5.84
N ASN A 50 -6.90 -13.39 6.78
CA ASN A 50 -8.09 -14.23 6.76
C ASN A 50 -9.39 -13.41 6.89
N PHE A 51 -9.39 -12.35 7.70
CA PHE A 51 -10.53 -11.43 7.81
C PHE A 51 -10.77 -10.70 6.50
N ASN A 52 -9.73 -10.26 5.82
CA ASN A 52 -9.81 -9.59 4.53
C ASN A 52 -10.40 -10.50 3.44
N LEU A 53 -9.98 -11.76 3.39
CA LEU A 53 -10.54 -12.76 2.47
C LEU A 53 -12.04 -13.01 2.73
N GLN A 54 -12.43 -13.17 4.00
CA GLN A 54 -13.85 -13.29 4.37
C GLN A 54 -14.65 -12.02 4.03
N TRP A 55 -14.03 -10.85 4.14
CA TRP A 55 -14.65 -9.58 3.77
C TRP A 55 -14.85 -9.49 2.25
N PHE A 56 -13.87 -9.91 1.46
CA PHE A 56 -13.97 -10.03 0.02
C PHE A 56 -15.14 -10.93 -0.38
N GLU A 57 -15.24 -12.14 0.18
CA GLU A 57 -16.36 -13.06 -0.07
C GLU A 57 -17.71 -12.41 0.21
N LYS A 58 -17.81 -11.76 1.36
CA LYS A 58 -19.05 -11.09 1.79
C LYS A 58 -19.42 -9.92 0.88
N GLN A 59 -18.47 -9.07 0.50
CA GLN A 59 -18.74 -7.88 -0.30
C GLN A 59 -19.15 -8.23 -1.74
N LEU A 60 -18.50 -9.23 -2.31
CA LEU A 60 -18.77 -9.67 -3.69
C LEU A 60 -19.82 -10.79 -3.79
N ASN A 61 -20.27 -11.33 -2.66
CA ASN A 61 -21.19 -12.46 -2.56
C ASN A 61 -20.66 -13.69 -3.34
N VAL A 62 -19.42 -14.03 -3.10
CA VAL A 62 -18.69 -15.15 -3.75
C VAL A 62 -18.09 -16.08 -2.69
N SER A 63 -17.55 -17.22 -3.14
CA SER A 63 -16.78 -18.13 -2.29
C SER A 63 -15.38 -18.29 -2.85
N LEU A 64 -14.38 -18.13 -1.99
CA LEU A 64 -12.98 -18.37 -2.30
C LEU A 64 -12.63 -19.86 -2.19
N THR A 65 -11.65 -20.26 -2.95
CA THR A 65 -11.10 -21.61 -2.97
C THR A 65 -9.59 -21.58 -2.81
N ASN A 66 -8.96 -22.74 -2.66
CA ASN A 66 -7.51 -22.89 -2.68
C ASN A 66 -6.79 -21.91 -1.73
N HIS A 67 -7.30 -21.78 -0.49
CA HIS A 67 -6.67 -20.95 0.53
C HIS A 67 -5.25 -21.44 0.82
N GLN A 68 -4.28 -20.50 0.92
CA GLN A 68 -2.87 -20.75 1.23
C GLN A 68 -2.25 -21.83 0.34
N SER A 69 -2.61 -21.83 -0.94
CA SER A 69 -2.07 -22.81 -1.89
C SER A 69 -0.63 -22.51 -2.24
N GLU A 70 0.22 -23.50 -2.02
CA GLU A 70 1.63 -23.45 -2.36
C GLU A 70 1.89 -23.91 -3.80
N PHE A 71 2.70 -23.15 -4.51
CA PHE A 71 3.19 -23.46 -5.86
C PHE A 71 4.71 -23.52 -5.84
N GLU A 72 5.26 -24.53 -6.47
CA GLU A 72 6.70 -24.69 -6.63
C GLU A 72 7.01 -25.15 -8.06
N THR A 73 7.92 -24.45 -8.74
CA THR A 73 8.31 -24.74 -10.09
C THR A 73 9.68 -24.15 -10.41
N HIS A 74 10.16 -24.38 -11.62
CA HIS A 74 11.33 -23.70 -12.16
C HIS A 74 10.92 -22.87 -13.37
N LEU A 75 11.29 -21.60 -13.38
CA LEU A 75 11.18 -20.74 -14.56
C LEU A 75 12.57 -20.53 -15.14
N GLY A 76 12.89 -21.32 -16.15
CA GLY A 76 14.27 -21.48 -16.63
C GLY A 76 15.16 -22.13 -15.57
N GLN A 77 16.24 -21.45 -15.19
CA GLN A 77 17.17 -21.92 -14.14
C GLN A 77 16.82 -21.41 -12.73
N VAL A 78 15.75 -20.64 -12.59
CA VAL A 78 15.36 -20.02 -11.32
C VAL A 78 14.35 -20.91 -10.61
N PRO A 79 14.67 -21.48 -9.43
CA PRO A 79 13.71 -22.14 -8.60
C PRO A 79 12.71 -21.10 -8.05
N CYS A 80 11.44 -21.38 -8.16
CA CYS A 80 10.36 -20.47 -7.77
C CYS A 80 9.44 -21.14 -6.78
N LYS A 81 9.07 -20.42 -5.71
CA LYS A 81 8.09 -20.88 -4.74
C LYS A 81 7.21 -19.72 -4.31
N GLY A 82 5.91 -19.98 -4.18
CA GLY A 82 4.97 -18.97 -3.73
C GLY A 82 3.75 -19.59 -3.09
N THR A 83 3.12 -18.83 -2.21
CA THR A 83 1.84 -19.17 -1.60
C THR A 83 0.88 -18.07 -1.97
N VAL A 84 -0.24 -18.41 -2.59
CA VAL A 84 -1.33 -17.46 -2.88
C VAL A 84 -2.33 -17.49 -1.72
N ASP A 85 -2.87 -16.34 -1.35
CA ASP A 85 -3.76 -16.25 -0.18
C ASP A 85 -5.07 -17.00 -0.45
N ALA A 86 -5.66 -16.85 -1.64
CA ALA A 86 -6.81 -17.62 -2.10
C ALA A 86 -6.97 -17.53 -3.62
N MET A 87 -7.98 -18.26 -4.15
CA MET A 87 -8.39 -18.16 -5.55
C MET A 87 -9.91 -17.94 -5.68
N TYR A 88 -10.29 -17.21 -6.71
CA TYR A 88 -11.69 -17.00 -7.11
C TYR A 88 -11.82 -17.05 -8.64
N ASP A 89 -12.65 -17.96 -9.13
CA ASP A 89 -12.96 -18.14 -10.57
C ASP A 89 -11.70 -18.17 -11.46
N GLY A 90 -10.71 -18.97 -11.07
CA GLY A 90 -9.43 -19.12 -11.78
C GLY A 90 -8.45 -17.97 -11.61
N ASN A 91 -8.81 -16.92 -10.89
CA ASN A 91 -7.93 -15.80 -10.57
C ASN A 91 -7.36 -15.92 -9.16
N ILE A 92 -6.17 -15.40 -8.94
CA ILE A 92 -5.62 -15.31 -7.58
C ILE A 92 -6.30 -14.17 -6.81
N VAL A 93 -6.36 -14.29 -5.50
CA VAL A 93 -6.80 -13.22 -4.60
C VAL A 93 -5.69 -12.95 -3.60
N GLU A 94 -5.15 -11.75 -3.62
CA GLU A 94 -4.07 -11.28 -2.77
C GLU A 94 -4.60 -10.27 -1.77
N ALA A 95 -4.57 -10.62 -0.49
CA ALA A 95 -5.07 -9.79 0.61
C ALA A 95 -3.96 -8.85 1.12
N LYS A 96 -4.26 -7.58 1.23
CA LYS A 96 -3.32 -6.58 1.76
C LYS A 96 -3.98 -5.73 2.84
N HIS A 97 -3.19 -5.35 3.84
CA HIS A 97 -3.56 -4.34 4.82
C HIS A 97 -2.51 -3.24 4.84
N THR A 98 -2.93 -2.02 4.63
CA THR A 98 -2.06 -0.85 4.59
C THR A 98 -2.60 0.30 5.44
N ASN A 99 -1.86 1.38 5.58
CA ASN A 99 -2.28 2.53 6.34
C ASN A 99 -3.43 3.30 5.64
N ALA A 100 -4.21 4.07 6.42
CA ALA A 100 -5.37 4.81 5.94
C ALA A 100 -5.04 5.94 4.94
N PHE A 101 -3.77 6.33 4.79
CA PHE A 101 -3.33 7.38 3.86
C PHE A 101 -2.78 6.82 2.55
N SER A 102 -2.74 5.50 2.40
CA SER A 102 -2.41 4.84 1.15
C SER A 102 -3.61 4.87 0.19
N ASN A 103 -3.40 4.44 -1.04
CA ASN A 103 -4.46 4.29 -2.03
C ASN A 103 -4.19 3.07 -2.91
N MET A 104 -5.22 2.62 -3.64
CA MET A 104 -5.15 1.43 -4.49
C MET A 104 -4.06 1.54 -5.56
N GLY A 105 -3.86 2.71 -6.18
CA GLY A 105 -2.82 2.92 -7.19
C GLY A 105 -1.41 2.61 -6.64
N LYS A 106 -1.07 3.10 -5.45
CA LYS A 106 0.21 2.81 -4.79
C LYS A 106 0.37 1.33 -4.43
N VAL A 107 -0.72 0.68 -4.01
CA VAL A 107 -0.70 -0.76 -3.71
C VAL A 107 -0.43 -1.57 -4.96
N ILE A 108 -1.14 -1.27 -6.06
CA ILE A 108 -0.94 -1.93 -7.35
C ILE A 108 0.50 -1.73 -7.83
N GLU A 109 0.99 -0.50 -7.87
CA GLU A 109 2.35 -0.18 -8.30
C GLU A 109 3.40 -0.96 -7.50
N TYR A 110 3.27 -0.97 -6.19
CA TYR A 110 4.22 -1.63 -5.29
C TYR A 110 4.19 -3.15 -5.42
N TYR A 111 3.00 -3.77 -5.48
CA TYR A 111 2.83 -5.22 -5.46
C TYR A 111 2.61 -5.84 -6.85
N MET A 112 2.65 -5.05 -7.94
CA MET A 112 2.54 -5.57 -9.31
C MET A 112 3.52 -6.71 -9.60
N PRO A 113 4.82 -6.63 -9.19
CA PRO A 113 5.75 -7.74 -9.39
C PRO A 113 5.30 -9.04 -8.71
N GLN A 114 4.75 -8.95 -7.50
CA GLN A 114 4.28 -10.10 -6.73
C GLN A 114 3.08 -10.77 -7.38
N ILE A 115 2.06 -9.99 -7.75
CA ILE A 115 0.82 -10.55 -8.30
C ILE A 115 1.04 -11.16 -9.68
N GLN A 116 1.85 -10.53 -10.55
CA GLN A 116 2.21 -11.07 -11.86
C GLN A 116 3.03 -12.38 -11.73
N PHE A 117 3.93 -12.44 -10.75
CA PHE A 117 4.66 -13.66 -10.45
C PHE A 117 3.72 -14.79 -10.01
N TYR A 118 2.76 -14.51 -9.13
CA TYR A 118 1.80 -15.50 -8.66
C TYR A 118 0.86 -15.97 -9.76
N MET A 119 0.38 -15.07 -10.64
CA MET A 119 -0.39 -15.46 -11.82
C MET A 119 0.40 -16.40 -12.74
N GLN A 120 1.71 -16.18 -12.87
CA GLN A 120 2.57 -17.07 -13.64
C GLN A 120 2.72 -18.44 -12.99
N LEU A 121 2.88 -18.51 -11.66
CA LEU A 121 3.03 -19.77 -10.92
C LEU A 121 1.73 -20.59 -10.92
N ALA A 122 0.59 -19.93 -10.71
CA ALA A 122 -0.72 -20.56 -10.60
C ALA A 122 -1.39 -20.80 -11.95
N ASP A 123 -0.78 -20.40 -13.05
CA ASP A 123 -1.37 -20.40 -14.41
C ASP A 123 -2.72 -19.69 -14.45
N ALA A 124 -2.83 -18.56 -13.73
CA ALA A 124 -4.00 -17.73 -13.68
C ALA A 124 -3.95 -16.60 -14.71
N ASP A 125 -5.11 -16.21 -15.28
CA ASP A 125 -5.20 -15.13 -16.26
C ASP A 125 -5.36 -13.75 -15.62
N GLY A 126 -5.66 -13.69 -14.31
CA GLY A 126 -5.81 -12.47 -13.57
C GLY A 126 -5.68 -12.66 -12.06
N GLY A 127 -5.77 -11.56 -11.35
CA GLY A 127 -5.75 -11.57 -9.89
C GLY A 127 -6.45 -10.36 -9.30
N TYR A 128 -6.92 -10.50 -8.09
CA TYR A 128 -7.56 -9.45 -7.31
C TYR A 128 -6.62 -8.99 -6.20
N PHE A 129 -6.47 -7.70 -6.06
CA PHE A 129 -6.03 -7.11 -4.80
C PHE A 129 -7.25 -6.81 -3.94
N SER A 130 -7.33 -7.42 -2.76
CA SER A 130 -8.30 -7.11 -1.72
C SER A 130 -7.58 -6.34 -0.63
N VAL A 131 -7.88 -5.05 -0.46
CA VAL A 131 -7.06 -4.15 0.35
C VAL A 131 -7.87 -3.47 1.44
N ILE A 132 -7.44 -3.67 2.70
CA ILE A 132 -7.93 -2.89 3.85
C ILE A 132 -7.02 -1.68 4.03
N PHE A 133 -7.60 -0.47 4.05
CA PHE A 133 -6.92 0.80 4.31
C PHE A 133 -7.21 1.28 5.74
N GLY A 134 -6.20 1.18 6.61
CA GLY A 134 -6.36 1.49 8.03
C GLY A 134 -7.36 0.55 8.69
N ASN A 135 -8.41 1.11 9.30
CA ASN A 135 -9.42 0.36 10.06
C ASN A 135 -10.87 0.62 9.62
N SER A 136 -11.08 1.33 8.52
CA SER A 136 -12.42 1.82 8.16
C SER A 136 -12.72 1.81 6.66
N ASP A 137 -11.77 1.46 5.81
CA ASP A 137 -11.94 1.46 4.37
C ASP A 137 -11.42 0.16 3.75
N TRP A 138 -12.08 -0.27 2.68
CA TRP A 138 -11.73 -1.47 1.92
C TRP A 138 -12.05 -1.25 0.45
N ASP A 139 -11.16 -1.70 -0.40
CA ASP A 139 -11.36 -1.66 -1.85
C ASP A 139 -10.80 -2.94 -2.50
N CYS A 140 -11.29 -3.24 -3.68
CA CYS A 140 -10.90 -4.41 -4.45
C CYS A 140 -10.75 -4.06 -5.92
N VAL A 141 -9.64 -4.50 -6.53
CA VAL A 141 -9.40 -4.28 -7.95
C VAL A 141 -8.89 -5.56 -8.61
N HIS A 142 -9.39 -5.82 -9.83
CA HIS A 142 -8.89 -6.88 -10.69
C HIS A 142 -7.74 -6.38 -11.55
N VAL A 143 -6.68 -7.19 -11.66
CA VAL A 143 -5.51 -6.97 -12.50
C VAL A 143 -5.37 -8.15 -13.44
N SER A 144 -5.27 -7.90 -14.73
CA SER A 144 -5.04 -8.95 -15.73
C SER A 144 -3.57 -9.37 -15.77
N LYS A 145 -3.32 -10.61 -16.18
CA LYS A 145 -1.95 -11.09 -16.47
C LYS A 145 -1.38 -10.29 -17.64
N ASP A 146 -0.23 -9.68 -17.42
CA ASP A 146 0.51 -8.91 -18.41
C ASP A 146 1.81 -9.62 -18.77
N LYS A 147 1.83 -10.25 -19.93
CA LYS A 147 2.99 -11.02 -20.41
C LYS A 147 4.21 -10.14 -20.71
N GLU A 148 4.00 -8.91 -21.18
CA GLU A 148 5.10 -8.00 -21.50
C GLU A 148 5.74 -7.49 -20.21
N TYR A 149 4.91 -7.06 -19.25
CA TYR A 149 5.38 -6.70 -17.92
C TYR A 149 6.12 -7.87 -17.27
N PHE A 150 5.51 -9.08 -17.26
CA PHE A 150 6.13 -10.27 -16.67
C PHE A 150 7.48 -10.57 -17.29
N ASN A 151 7.59 -10.57 -18.62
CA ASN A 151 8.85 -10.86 -19.31
C ASN A 151 9.93 -9.83 -18.97
N SER A 152 9.58 -8.55 -18.93
CA SER A 152 10.51 -7.47 -18.55
C SER A 152 10.99 -7.62 -17.11
N MET A 153 10.07 -7.85 -16.18
CA MET A 153 10.37 -8.13 -14.77
C MET A 153 11.24 -9.40 -14.65
N TRP A 154 10.87 -10.46 -15.36
CA TRP A 154 11.53 -11.75 -15.24
C TRP A 154 12.97 -11.73 -15.78
N ALA A 155 13.26 -10.90 -16.76
CA ALA A 155 14.62 -10.66 -17.21
C ALA A 155 15.49 -10.09 -16.07
N VAL A 156 14.97 -9.12 -15.33
CA VAL A 156 15.63 -8.50 -14.17
C VAL A 156 15.81 -9.51 -13.02
N VAL A 157 14.77 -10.30 -12.74
CA VAL A 157 14.81 -11.36 -11.70
C VAL A 157 15.82 -12.44 -12.06
N SER A 158 15.89 -12.83 -13.34
CA SER A 158 16.85 -13.83 -13.82
C SER A 158 18.29 -13.34 -13.76
N ASP A 159 18.52 -12.07 -14.05
CA ASP A 159 19.85 -11.45 -13.92
C ASP A 159 20.27 -11.43 -12.44
N PHE A 160 19.41 -10.98 -11.54
CA PHE A 160 19.65 -11.07 -10.09
C PHE A 160 20.01 -12.50 -9.66
N TRP A 161 19.24 -13.50 -10.12
CA TRP A 161 19.50 -14.90 -9.76
C TRP A 161 20.87 -15.38 -10.28
N GLY A 162 21.32 -14.84 -11.40
CA GLY A 162 22.66 -15.08 -11.94
C GLY A 162 23.76 -14.70 -10.93
N TYR A 163 23.64 -13.60 -10.22
CA TYR A 163 24.57 -13.21 -9.14
C TYR A 163 24.53 -14.20 -7.96
N VAL A 164 23.34 -14.71 -7.63
CA VAL A 164 23.18 -15.73 -6.57
C VAL A 164 23.89 -17.02 -6.96
N LEU A 165 23.69 -17.49 -8.20
CA LEU A 165 24.31 -18.74 -8.70
C LEU A 165 25.83 -18.66 -8.76
N ARG A 166 26.38 -17.51 -9.18
CA ARG A 166 27.84 -17.32 -9.26
C ARG A 166 28.45 -16.96 -7.89
N ASN A 167 27.62 -16.72 -6.88
CA ASN A 167 28.01 -16.18 -5.58
C ASN A 167 28.84 -14.88 -5.72
N GLU A 168 28.46 -14.04 -6.68
CA GLU A 168 29.06 -12.74 -6.96
C GLU A 168 28.19 -11.64 -6.38
N GLU A 169 28.80 -10.69 -5.69
CA GLU A 169 28.08 -9.53 -5.13
C GLU A 169 27.58 -8.63 -6.27
N PRO A 170 26.30 -8.21 -6.28
CA PRO A 170 25.74 -7.33 -7.31
C PRO A 170 26.21 -5.89 -7.12
N ILE A 171 27.46 -5.61 -7.47
CA ILE A 171 28.08 -4.28 -7.37
C ILE A 171 27.74 -3.47 -8.63
N GLY A 172 27.32 -2.22 -8.44
CA GLY A 172 27.07 -1.27 -9.53
C GLY A 172 25.82 -1.60 -10.36
N VAL A 173 24.94 -2.44 -9.85
CA VAL A 173 23.60 -2.57 -10.40
C VAL A 173 22.89 -1.26 -10.13
N ASP A 174 22.39 -0.60 -11.19
CA ASP A 174 21.55 0.58 -11.06
C ASP A 174 20.33 0.22 -10.21
N THR A 175 20.41 0.53 -8.93
CA THR A 175 19.22 0.43 -8.09
C THR A 175 18.24 1.50 -8.57
N PRO A 176 16.95 1.19 -8.72
CA PRO A 176 15.96 2.23 -8.92
C PRO A 176 16.20 3.34 -7.89
N SER A 177 16.07 4.57 -8.31
CA SER A 177 16.26 5.72 -7.41
C SER A 177 15.52 5.45 -6.09
N PRO A 178 16.17 5.64 -4.94
CA PRO A 178 15.51 5.44 -3.67
C PRO A 178 14.22 6.26 -3.63
N SER A 179 13.20 5.76 -2.95
CA SER A 179 11.98 6.54 -2.76
C SER A 179 12.35 7.91 -2.18
N ILE A 180 11.60 8.95 -2.51
CA ILE A 180 11.81 10.33 -2.01
C ILE A 180 11.98 10.34 -0.49
N ASP A 181 11.26 9.48 0.22
CA ASP A 181 11.33 9.34 1.68
C ASP A 181 12.66 8.80 2.22
N LYS A 182 13.53 8.28 1.33
CA LYS A 182 14.86 7.72 1.68
C LYS A 182 16.02 8.60 1.21
N ILE A 183 15.75 9.67 0.45
CA ILE A 183 16.78 10.61 0.05
C ILE A 183 17.11 11.49 1.26
N PRO A 184 18.35 11.52 1.76
CA PRO A 184 18.75 12.43 2.82
C PRO A 184 18.45 13.88 2.44
N LEU A 185 18.05 14.69 3.41
CA LEU A 185 17.59 16.06 3.15
C LEU A 185 18.68 16.95 2.51
N ASP A 186 19.94 16.68 2.82
CA ASP A 186 21.13 17.34 2.27
C ASP A 186 21.44 16.93 0.82
N GLU A 187 20.89 15.83 0.36
CA GLU A 187 20.98 15.36 -1.04
C GLU A 187 19.81 15.83 -1.90
N MET A 188 18.75 16.38 -1.30
CA MET A 188 17.60 16.90 -2.02
C MET A 188 17.91 18.27 -2.62
N VAL A 189 17.41 18.50 -3.85
CA VAL A 189 17.61 19.77 -4.56
C VAL A 189 16.39 20.66 -4.41
N ALA A 190 16.61 21.96 -4.24
CA ALA A 190 15.55 22.96 -4.37
C ALA A 190 15.28 23.22 -5.85
N ARG A 191 14.02 23.12 -6.25
CA ARG A 191 13.55 23.45 -7.62
C ARG A 191 12.88 24.82 -7.63
N ASP A 192 13.32 25.70 -8.50
CA ASP A 192 12.60 26.94 -8.78
C ASP A 192 11.41 26.62 -9.70
N ALA A 193 10.20 26.82 -9.20
CA ALA A 193 8.95 26.58 -9.91
C ALA A 193 8.27 27.87 -10.40
N THR A 194 9.01 29.00 -10.50
CA THR A 194 8.48 30.32 -10.90
C THR A 194 7.79 30.30 -12.28
N TYR A 195 8.15 29.37 -13.15
CA TYR A 195 7.56 29.23 -14.49
C TYR A 195 6.72 27.96 -14.66
N ASP A 196 6.45 27.25 -13.57
CA ASP A 196 5.58 26.04 -13.56
C ASP A 196 4.13 26.51 -13.32
N ASN A 197 3.36 26.60 -14.39
CA ASN A 197 1.99 27.12 -14.32
C ASN A 197 1.08 26.30 -13.40
N GLU A 198 1.22 24.98 -13.36
CA GLU A 198 0.41 24.11 -12.50
C GLU A 198 0.73 24.33 -11.02
N PHE A 199 2.03 24.48 -10.71
CA PHE A 199 2.47 24.80 -9.36
C PHE A 199 1.99 26.19 -8.93
N ILE A 200 2.09 27.20 -9.81
CA ILE A 200 1.65 28.59 -9.54
C ILE A 200 0.14 28.63 -9.29
N ASP A 201 -0.68 27.99 -10.13
CA ASP A 201 -2.13 27.94 -9.93
C ASP A 201 -2.52 27.31 -8.61
N SER A 202 -1.85 26.22 -8.25
CA SER A 202 -2.04 25.56 -6.96
C SER A 202 -1.61 26.45 -5.80
N ALA A 203 -0.48 27.13 -5.90
CA ALA A 203 0.04 28.04 -4.87
C ALA A 203 -0.88 29.26 -4.68
N VAL A 204 -1.39 29.85 -5.75
CA VAL A 204 -2.35 30.97 -5.71
C VAL A 204 -3.66 30.52 -5.02
N THR A 205 -4.17 29.34 -5.38
CA THR A 205 -5.37 28.77 -4.76
C THR A 205 -5.15 28.53 -3.26
N TYR A 206 -4.00 27.99 -2.88
CA TYR A 206 -3.64 27.73 -1.48
C TYR A 206 -3.62 29.03 -0.66
N ILE A 207 -2.90 30.08 -1.17
CA ILE A 207 -2.80 31.38 -0.48
C ILE A 207 -4.18 32.05 -0.34
N ASN A 208 -4.99 32.04 -1.39
CA ASN A 208 -6.31 32.65 -1.38
C ASN A 208 -7.30 31.95 -0.42
N LYS A 209 -7.15 30.63 -0.21
CA LYS A 209 -8.04 29.83 0.65
C LYS A 209 -7.55 29.71 2.08
N GLU A 210 -6.31 30.02 2.38
CA GLU A 210 -5.73 29.95 3.72
C GLU A 210 -6.48 30.86 4.72
N SER A 211 -6.78 32.09 4.30
CA SER A 211 -7.52 33.07 5.13
C SER A 211 -8.93 32.56 5.46
N ASP A 212 -9.63 32.03 4.46
CA ASP A 212 -11.00 31.50 4.63
C ASP A 212 -11.00 30.31 5.58
N HIS A 213 -10.04 29.40 5.45
CA HIS A 213 -9.92 28.24 6.33
C HIS A 213 -9.59 28.64 7.78
N LYS A 214 -8.67 29.57 7.98
CA LYS A 214 -8.30 30.09 9.28
C LYS A 214 -9.48 30.80 9.97
N GLN A 215 -10.25 31.58 9.22
CA GLN A 215 -11.48 32.22 9.72
C GLN A 215 -12.53 31.20 10.09
N PHE A 216 -12.74 30.17 9.27
CA PHE A 216 -13.66 29.07 9.57
C PHE A 216 -13.30 28.32 10.85
N GLU A 217 -12.05 27.92 11.04
CA GLU A 217 -11.60 27.22 12.26
C GLU A 217 -11.69 28.13 13.50
N THR A 218 -11.40 29.42 13.35
CA THR A 218 -11.56 30.41 14.44
C THR A 218 -13.03 30.54 14.84
N ALA A 219 -13.94 30.69 13.87
CA ALA A 219 -15.37 30.75 14.12
C ALA A 219 -15.92 29.49 14.80
N LYS A 220 -15.47 28.33 14.34
CA LYS A 220 -15.81 27.02 14.91
C LYS A 220 -15.36 26.89 16.38
N LYS A 221 -14.14 27.36 16.69
CA LYS A 221 -13.61 27.40 18.06
C LYS A 221 -14.44 28.34 18.94
N ASN A 222 -14.73 29.54 18.44
CA ASN A 222 -15.52 30.54 19.16
C ASN A 222 -16.94 30.04 19.45
N LEU A 223 -17.63 29.44 18.48
CA LEU A 223 -18.95 28.86 18.66
C LEU A 223 -18.96 27.80 19.77
N LYS A 224 -17.95 26.94 19.81
CA LYS A 224 -17.84 25.92 20.86
C LYS A 224 -17.53 26.52 22.23
N SER A 225 -16.73 27.58 22.31
CA SER A 225 -16.39 28.25 23.60
C SER A 225 -17.54 29.03 24.21
N MET A 226 -18.58 29.36 23.43
CA MET A 226 -19.79 30.05 23.91
C MET A 226 -20.78 29.11 24.58
N ILE A 227 -20.58 27.80 24.53
CA ILE A 227 -21.50 26.82 25.10
C ILE A 227 -21.13 26.56 26.57
N ALA A 228 -21.96 26.93 27.48
CA ALA A 228 -21.76 26.70 28.92
C ALA A 228 -21.82 25.18 29.26
N GLU A 229 -21.24 24.80 30.40
CA GLU A 229 -21.16 23.37 30.80
C GLU A 229 -22.54 22.73 31.01
N ASN A 230 -23.51 23.49 31.43
CA ASN A 230 -24.91 23.08 31.68
C ASN A 230 -25.80 23.17 30.42
N GLU A 231 -25.29 23.67 29.30
CA GLU A 231 -26.05 23.76 28.06
C GLU A 231 -25.85 22.51 27.20
N ARG A 232 -26.97 21.87 26.85
CA ARG A 232 -26.99 20.71 25.96
C ARG A 232 -26.99 21.09 24.48
N GLU A 233 -27.69 22.18 24.14
CA GLU A 233 -27.84 22.68 22.78
C GLU A 233 -28.06 24.19 22.80
N VAL A 234 -27.30 24.89 21.94
CA VAL A 234 -27.52 26.30 21.63
C VAL A 234 -27.71 26.41 20.12
N TYR A 235 -28.72 27.17 19.70
CA TYR A 235 -29.05 27.27 18.28
C TYR A 235 -29.49 28.66 17.87
N CYS A 236 -29.33 28.94 16.59
CA CYS A 236 -29.91 30.07 15.87
C CYS A 236 -30.56 29.57 14.58
N ASP A 237 -31.04 30.46 13.74
CA ASP A 237 -31.68 30.08 12.48
C ASP A 237 -30.74 29.32 11.54
N GLN A 238 -29.42 29.62 11.52
CA GLN A 238 -28.46 29.11 10.60
C GLN A 238 -27.80 27.79 11.04
N LEU A 239 -27.63 27.61 12.37
CA LEU A 239 -26.92 26.43 12.90
C LEU A 239 -27.34 26.07 14.34
N SER A 240 -27.00 24.85 14.76
CA SER A 240 -27.02 24.45 16.17
C SER A 240 -25.66 23.89 16.59
N VAL A 241 -25.30 24.13 17.86
CA VAL A 241 -24.17 23.50 18.55
C VAL A 241 -24.73 22.62 19.64
N LYS A 242 -24.48 21.32 19.57
CA LYS A 242 -25.07 20.32 20.44
C LYS A 242 -24.03 19.47 21.12
N ARG A 243 -24.20 19.20 22.41
CA ARG A 243 -23.36 18.30 23.19
C ARG A 243 -23.84 16.85 23.01
N ASP A 244 -22.96 15.97 22.59
CA ASP A 244 -23.27 14.54 22.49
C ASP A 244 -23.15 13.83 23.86
N LYS A 245 -23.47 12.53 23.90
CA LYS A 245 -23.42 11.71 25.12
C LYS A 245 -22.03 11.60 25.75
N ARG A 246 -20.97 11.89 24.98
CA ARG A 246 -19.56 11.85 25.42
C ARG A 246 -19.06 13.25 25.84
N GLY A 247 -19.93 14.26 25.85
CA GLY A 247 -19.56 15.63 26.15
C GLY A 247 -18.99 16.46 25.00
N SER A 248 -18.82 15.87 23.83
CA SER A 248 -18.25 16.55 22.66
C SER A 248 -19.27 17.48 21.99
N LEU A 249 -18.83 18.68 21.58
CA LEU A 249 -19.68 19.68 20.91
C LEU A 249 -19.63 19.49 19.38
N ARG A 250 -20.81 19.31 18.78
CA ARG A 250 -21.02 19.20 17.34
C ARG A 250 -21.76 20.40 16.80
N ILE A 251 -21.29 20.96 15.70
CA ILE A 251 -21.93 22.07 14.98
C ILE A 251 -22.65 21.48 13.76
N THR A 252 -23.93 21.82 13.61
CA THR A 252 -24.77 21.33 12.50
C THR A 252 -25.49 22.51 11.84
N LYS A 253 -25.43 22.61 10.52
CA LYS A 253 -26.24 23.58 9.76
C LYS A 253 -27.71 23.23 9.88
N ARG A 254 -28.56 24.23 10.07
CA ARG A 254 -30.02 24.09 10.04
C ARG A 254 -30.51 24.49 8.66
N ASN A 255 -31.23 23.61 8.00
CA ASN A 255 -31.93 23.96 6.76
C ASN A 255 -33.21 24.68 7.19
N LEU A 256 -33.30 25.97 6.91
CA LEU A 256 -34.57 26.69 6.95
C LEU A 256 -35.48 26.07 5.88
N LYS A 257 -36.59 25.49 6.33
CA LYS A 257 -37.66 25.08 5.43
C LYS A 257 -38.43 26.28 4.98
#